data_fd06f78e24d910135444a50ac3802bb2
#
_entry.id   fd06f78e24d910135444a50ac3802bb2
#
_cell.length_a   1.000
_cell.length_b   1.000
_cell.length_c   1.000
_cell.angle_alpha   90.00
_cell.angle_beta   90.00
_cell.angle_gamma   90.00
#
_symmetry.space_group_name_H-M   'P 1'
#
loop_
_entity.id
_entity.type
_entity.pdbx_description
1 polymer ?
#
loop_
_entity_poly.entity_id
_entity_poly.type
_entity_poly.pdbx_seq_one_letter_code
_entity_poly.pdbx_strand_id
1 'polypeptide(L)'
;MIEFKNVDKVYPGGFKALKDINLTIKDGEFVAIIGRSGAGKSTLIRTINKMHDINAGTLTVDGVDVKSLKGKELRKFRRNIGMIFQSFNLVERISVIKNVMSSFVPDLNPIQSLLGIYPKECKLKALEALEQVDILDKAFERADNLSGGQQHR
;
A
#
# COMPACT_ATOMS: atom_id res chain seq x y z
N MET A 1 -10.15 -0.10 -13.54
CA MET A 1 -9.76 1.08 -14.37
C MET A 1 -9.41 2.26 -13.47
N ILE A 2 -8.32 3.02 -13.77
CA ILE A 2 -7.93 4.23 -13.02
C ILE A 2 -7.98 5.42 -13.96
N GLU A 3 -8.62 6.53 -13.54
CA GLU A 3 -8.77 7.71 -14.37
C GLU A 3 -8.43 8.98 -13.60
N PHE A 4 -7.50 9.78 -14.14
CA PHE A 4 -7.13 11.10 -13.68
C PHE A 4 -7.68 12.13 -14.67
N LYS A 5 -8.40 13.14 -14.20
CA LYS A 5 -8.91 14.28 -14.99
C LYS A 5 -8.50 15.59 -14.34
N ASN A 6 -7.63 16.34 -15.02
CA ASN A 6 -7.10 17.64 -14.60
C ASN A 6 -6.59 17.66 -13.15
N VAL A 7 -5.89 16.59 -12.77
CA VAL A 7 -5.46 16.38 -11.37
C VAL A 7 -4.24 17.22 -11.04
N ASP A 8 -4.37 18.03 -10.00
CA ASP A 8 -3.29 18.80 -9.40
C ASP A 8 -2.97 18.29 -7.99
N LYS A 9 -1.67 18.31 -7.66
CA LYS A 9 -1.20 18.12 -6.29
C LYS A 9 -0.18 19.17 -5.92
N VAL A 10 -0.51 19.94 -4.87
CA VAL A 10 0.37 20.95 -4.28
C VAL A 10 0.67 20.55 -2.84
N TYR A 11 1.94 20.56 -2.45
CA TYR A 11 2.37 20.32 -1.07
C TYR A 11 2.40 21.63 -0.26
N PRO A 12 2.37 21.54 1.08
CA PRO A 12 2.68 22.69 1.93
C PRO A 12 3.98 23.36 1.49
N GLY A 13 4.00 24.70 1.41
CA GLY A 13 5.12 25.44 0.84
C GLY A 13 5.01 25.72 -0.67
N GLY A 14 3.87 25.38 -1.32
CA GLY A 14 3.56 25.77 -2.69
C GLY A 14 4.17 24.89 -3.78
N PHE A 15 4.92 23.84 -3.42
CA PHE A 15 5.50 22.93 -4.41
C PHE A 15 4.40 22.13 -5.14
N LYS A 16 4.24 22.37 -6.45
CA LYS A 16 3.27 21.68 -7.30
C LYS A 16 3.89 20.40 -7.86
N ALA A 17 3.59 19.28 -7.24
CA ALA A 17 4.12 17.96 -7.58
C ALA A 17 3.39 17.29 -8.76
N LEU A 18 2.10 17.54 -8.90
CA LEU A 18 1.31 17.13 -10.07
C LEU A 18 0.64 18.37 -10.66
N LYS A 19 0.65 18.48 -11.98
CA LYS A 19 0.09 19.62 -12.70
C LYS A 19 -0.73 19.11 -13.88
N ASP A 20 -2.03 19.33 -13.81
CA ASP A 20 -3.00 19.03 -14.87
C ASP A 20 -2.84 17.60 -15.43
N ILE A 21 -2.76 16.61 -14.53
CA ILE A 21 -2.59 15.23 -14.93
C ILE A 21 -3.88 14.70 -15.52
N ASN A 22 -3.79 14.25 -16.77
CA ASN A 22 -4.84 13.55 -17.50
C ASN A 22 -4.28 12.20 -17.95
N LEU A 23 -4.78 11.11 -17.34
CA LEU A 23 -4.28 9.76 -17.56
C LEU A 23 -5.39 8.75 -17.32
N THR A 24 -5.51 7.78 -18.20
CA THR A 24 -6.40 6.63 -18.03
C THR A 24 -5.59 5.35 -18.10
N ILE A 25 -5.73 4.50 -17.10
CA ILE A 25 -5.16 3.14 -17.04
C ILE A 25 -6.32 2.16 -17.07
N LYS A 26 -6.38 1.35 -18.11
CA LYS A 26 -7.44 0.34 -18.29
C LYS A 26 -7.14 -0.91 -17.48
N ASP A 27 -8.16 -1.74 -17.30
CA ASP A 27 -7.99 -3.03 -16.64
C ASP A 27 -7.06 -3.93 -17.46
N GLY A 28 -6.17 -4.64 -16.76
CA GLY A 28 -5.18 -5.52 -17.37
C GLY A 28 -3.96 -4.82 -17.98
N GLU A 29 -3.89 -3.48 -17.97
CA GLU A 29 -2.72 -2.76 -18.46
C GLU A 29 -1.53 -2.84 -17.48
N PHE A 30 -0.34 -3.03 -18.05
CA PHE A 30 0.93 -2.80 -17.37
C PHE A 30 1.49 -1.44 -17.76
N VAL A 31 1.59 -0.53 -16.80
CA VAL A 31 2.02 0.86 -17.03
C VAL A 31 3.32 1.15 -16.29
N ALA A 32 4.34 1.62 -17.00
CA ALA A 32 5.59 2.12 -16.41
C ALA A 32 5.63 3.64 -16.42
N ILE A 33 5.90 4.26 -15.25
CA ILE A 33 6.04 5.71 -15.09
C ILE A 33 7.52 6.05 -14.99
N ILE A 34 8.05 6.69 -16.03
CA ILE A 34 9.48 7.05 -16.14
C ILE A 34 9.64 8.57 -16.01
N GLY A 35 10.73 9.00 -15.39
CA GLY A 35 11.05 10.42 -15.23
C GLY A 35 12.16 10.65 -14.21
N ARG A 36 12.70 11.87 -14.19
CA ARG A 36 13.77 12.29 -13.26
C ARG A 36 13.32 12.19 -11.79
N SER A 37 14.28 12.17 -10.86
CA SER A 37 13.97 12.34 -9.44
C SER A 37 13.21 13.66 -9.22
N GLY A 38 12.20 13.64 -8.34
CA GLY A 38 11.33 14.81 -8.10
C GLY A 38 10.23 15.06 -9.13
N ALA A 39 10.14 14.29 -10.23
CA ALA A 39 9.11 14.48 -11.28
C ALA A 39 7.66 14.12 -10.86
N GLY A 40 7.40 13.80 -9.59
CA GLY A 40 6.05 13.52 -9.10
C GLY A 40 5.59 12.06 -9.23
N LYS A 41 6.42 11.14 -9.73
CA LYS A 41 6.05 9.71 -9.92
C LYS A 41 5.47 9.05 -8.67
N SER A 42 6.20 9.13 -7.56
CA SER A 42 5.73 8.56 -6.27
C SER A 42 4.50 9.30 -5.73
N THR A 43 4.38 10.60 -6.00
CA THR A 43 3.19 11.37 -5.63
C THR A 43 1.97 10.87 -6.41
N LEU A 44 2.11 10.66 -7.72
CA LEU A 44 1.03 10.14 -8.57
C LEU A 44 0.52 8.79 -8.05
N ILE A 45 1.43 7.83 -7.82
CA ILE A 45 1.07 6.51 -7.31
C ILE A 45 0.38 6.62 -5.93
N ARG A 46 0.89 7.47 -5.03
CA ARG A 46 0.33 7.65 -3.69
C ARG A 46 -1.01 8.36 -3.66
N THR A 47 -1.41 9.05 -4.73
CA THR A 47 -2.78 9.58 -4.84
C THR A 47 -3.80 8.51 -5.16
N ILE A 48 -3.43 7.44 -5.88
CA ILE A 48 -4.33 6.33 -6.26
C ILE A 48 -4.92 5.67 -5.01
N ASN A 49 -4.10 5.41 -3.98
CA ASN A 49 -4.54 4.81 -2.74
C ASN A 49 -4.92 5.83 -1.65
N LYS A 50 -5.02 7.12 -2.04
CA LYS A 50 -5.31 8.23 -1.13
C LYS A 50 -4.35 8.35 0.06
N MET A 51 -3.07 8.00 -0.11
CA MET A 51 -2.03 8.41 0.85
C MET A 51 -1.74 9.91 0.74
N HIS A 52 -1.94 10.48 -0.43
CA HIS A 52 -1.93 11.92 -0.66
C HIS A 52 -3.26 12.34 -1.28
N ASP A 53 -3.91 13.34 -0.69
CA ASP A 53 -5.08 13.97 -1.28
C ASP A 53 -4.68 14.84 -2.48
N ILE A 54 -5.52 14.86 -3.51
CA ILE A 54 -5.41 15.79 -4.64
C ILE A 54 -5.97 17.17 -4.26
N ASN A 55 -5.46 18.24 -4.85
CA ASN A 55 -5.92 19.60 -4.60
C ASN A 55 -7.03 20.01 -5.60
N ALA A 56 -6.90 19.62 -6.86
CA ALA A 56 -7.88 19.88 -7.91
C ALA A 56 -8.04 18.68 -8.83
N GLY A 57 -9.06 18.70 -9.67
CA GLY A 57 -9.41 17.63 -10.59
C GLY A 57 -10.17 16.49 -9.94
N THR A 58 -10.28 15.38 -10.67
CA THR A 58 -10.99 14.16 -10.26
C THR A 58 -10.09 12.96 -10.47
N LEU A 59 -10.07 12.06 -9.48
CA LEU A 59 -9.39 10.77 -9.54
C LEU A 59 -10.41 9.68 -9.21
N THR A 60 -10.64 8.79 -10.16
CA THR A 60 -11.50 7.61 -9.94
C THR A 60 -10.69 6.32 -10.07
N VAL A 61 -11.03 5.34 -9.25
CA VAL A 61 -10.51 3.97 -9.32
C VAL A 61 -11.72 3.04 -9.29
N ASP A 62 -11.88 2.26 -10.35
CA ASP A 62 -13.03 1.38 -10.57
C ASP A 62 -14.39 2.10 -10.39
N GLY A 63 -14.47 3.33 -10.93
CA GLY A 63 -15.64 4.17 -10.83
C GLY A 63 -15.84 4.87 -9.48
N VAL A 64 -15.01 4.60 -8.49
CA VAL A 64 -15.09 5.23 -7.16
C VAL A 64 -14.28 6.52 -7.13
N ASP A 65 -14.89 7.64 -6.77
CA ASP A 65 -14.17 8.90 -6.55
C ASP A 65 -13.32 8.81 -5.28
N VAL A 66 -12.00 8.79 -5.46
CA VAL A 66 -11.03 8.65 -4.38
C VAL A 66 -11.10 9.82 -3.39
N LYS A 67 -11.44 11.02 -3.86
CA LYS A 67 -11.52 12.23 -3.03
C LYS A 67 -12.61 12.12 -1.96
N SER A 68 -13.74 11.52 -2.30
CA SER A 68 -14.91 11.38 -1.41
C SER A 68 -14.69 10.40 -0.25
N LEU A 69 -13.78 9.42 -0.41
CA LEU A 69 -13.60 8.32 0.52
C LEU A 69 -13.08 8.77 1.90
N LYS A 70 -13.70 8.27 2.98
CA LYS A 70 -13.28 8.53 4.38
C LYS A 70 -13.50 7.30 5.26
N GLY A 71 -12.85 7.28 6.41
CA GLY A 71 -13.10 6.34 7.50
C GLY A 71 -13.11 4.86 7.05
N LYS A 72 -14.22 4.16 7.23
CA LYS A 72 -14.37 2.73 6.92
C LYS A 72 -14.32 2.45 5.41
N GLU A 73 -14.91 3.32 4.59
CA GLU A 73 -14.91 3.19 3.13
C GLU A 73 -13.49 3.31 2.56
N LEU A 74 -12.71 4.27 3.04
CA LEU A 74 -11.31 4.41 2.63
C LEU A 74 -10.48 3.17 3.03
N ARG A 75 -10.73 2.60 4.22
CA ARG A 75 -10.05 1.36 4.63
C ARG A 75 -10.41 0.19 3.72
N LYS A 76 -11.69 0.03 3.38
CA LYS A 76 -12.16 -1.01 2.46
C LYS A 76 -11.56 -0.83 1.06
N PHE A 77 -11.54 0.41 0.56
CA PHE A 77 -10.93 0.75 -0.72
C PHE A 77 -9.44 0.37 -0.78
N ARG A 78 -8.67 0.74 0.23
CA ARG A 78 -7.22 0.44 0.28
C ARG A 78 -6.90 -1.06 0.32
N ARG A 79 -7.81 -1.91 0.76
CA ARG A 79 -7.63 -3.37 0.73
C ARG A 79 -7.59 -3.96 -0.68
N ASN A 80 -8.20 -3.28 -1.63
CA ASN A 80 -8.23 -3.70 -3.03
C ASN A 80 -7.00 -3.20 -3.81
N ILE A 81 -6.09 -2.45 -3.16
CA ILE A 81 -4.91 -1.87 -3.80
C ILE A 81 -3.67 -2.40 -3.10
N GLY A 82 -2.96 -3.33 -3.75
CA GLY A 82 -1.62 -3.73 -3.33
C GLY A 82 -0.62 -2.61 -3.66
N MET A 83 0.24 -2.27 -2.70
CA MET A 83 1.31 -1.28 -2.91
C MET A 83 2.62 -1.78 -2.33
N ILE A 84 3.63 -1.88 -3.19
CA ILE A 84 5.01 -2.17 -2.77
C ILE A 84 5.73 -0.84 -2.59
N PHE A 85 6.25 -0.61 -1.39
CA PHE A 85 6.98 0.61 -1.06
C PHE A 85 8.47 0.47 -1.39
N GLN A 86 9.13 1.59 -1.63
CA GLN A 86 10.56 1.64 -1.86
C GLN A 86 11.36 1.30 -0.59
N SER A 87 10.83 1.62 0.60
CA SER A 87 11.34 1.17 1.89
C SER A 87 10.54 -0.05 2.35
N PHE A 88 11.18 -0.99 3.01
CA PHE A 88 10.55 -2.28 3.38
C PHE A 88 9.33 -2.16 4.30
N ASN A 89 9.20 -1.07 5.06
CA ASN A 89 8.12 -0.80 6.01
C ASN A 89 7.88 -1.95 7.02
N LEU A 90 8.90 -2.73 7.28
CA LEU A 90 8.87 -3.80 8.27
C LEU A 90 9.06 -3.23 9.68
N VAL A 91 8.37 -3.82 10.64
CA VAL A 91 8.67 -3.60 12.06
C VAL A 91 9.87 -4.49 12.40
N GLU A 92 11.04 -3.88 12.51
CA GLU A 92 12.34 -4.57 12.54
C GLU A 92 12.48 -5.56 13.71
N ARG A 93 12.00 -5.18 14.90
CA ARG A 93 12.23 -5.94 16.14
C ARG A 93 11.22 -7.06 16.40
N ILE A 94 10.31 -7.33 15.51
CA ILE A 94 9.37 -8.46 15.59
C ILE A 94 9.69 -9.51 14.52
N SER A 95 9.15 -10.72 14.69
CA SER A 95 9.39 -11.81 13.73
C SER A 95 8.73 -11.53 12.37
N VAL A 96 9.29 -12.16 11.34
CA VAL A 96 8.77 -12.07 9.95
C VAL A 96 7.30 -12.45 9.90
N ILE A 97 6.91 -13.57 10.50
CA ILE A 97 5.51 -14.01 10.55
C ILE A 97 4.59 -12.97 11.22
N LYS A 98 5.07 -12.28 12.28
CA LYS A 98 4.28 -11.22 12.93
C LYS A 98 4.11 -10.00 12.02
N ASN A 99 5.12 -9.65 11.22
CA ASN A 99 5.00 -8.61 10.20
C ASN A 99 3.91 -8.98 9.20
N VAL A 100 3.92 -10.21 8.64
CA VAL A 100 2.89 -10.68 7.71
C VAL A 100 1.51 -10.70 8.38
N MET A 101 1.42 -11.24 9.60
CA MET A 101 0.15 -11.27 10.34
C MET A 101 -0.42 -9.88 10.64
N SER A 102 0.39 -8.82 10.68
CA SER A 102 -0.10 -7.45 10.89
C SER A 102 -1.10 -7.01 9.81
N SER A 103 -1.04 -7.60 8.62
CA SER A 103 -1.99 -7.33 7.52
C SER A 103 -3.44 -7.74 7.87
N PHE A 104 -3.62 -8.69 8.81
CA PHE A 104 -4.94 -9.15 9.25
C PHE A 104 -5.52 -8.31 10.39
N VAL A 105 -4.76 -7.39 11.00
CA VAL A 105 -5.23 -6.54 12.11
C VAL A 105 -6.56 -5.84 11.82
N PRO A 106 -6.81 -5.30 10.61
CA PRO A 106 -8.08 -4.68 10.30
C PRO A 106 -9.30 -5.61 10.31
N ASP A 107 -9.10 -6.94 10.29
CA ASP A 107 -10.15 -7.96 10.29
C ASP A 107 -10.41 -8.52 11.68
N LEU A 108 -9.53 -8.24 12.64
CA LEU A 108 -9.67 -8.68 14.01
C LEU A 108 -10.70 -7.84 14.76
N ASN A 109 -11.34 -8.45 15.77
CA ASN A 109 -12.13 -7.67 16.70
C ASN A 109 -11.22 -6.76 17.57
N PRO A 110 -11.75 -5.70 18.20
CA PRO A 110 -10.95 -4.75 18.96
C PRO A 110 -10.14 -5.39 20.10
N ILE A 111 -10.68 -6.42 20.77
CA ILE A 111 -10.00 -7.13 21.87
C ILE A 111 -8.83 -7.96 21.33
N GLN A 112 -9.05 -8.72 20.26
CA GLN A 112 -7.99 -9.50 19.61
C GLN A 112 -6.87 -8.61 19.08
N SER A 113 -7.24 -7.48 18.45
CA SER A 113 -6.28 -6.51 17.94
C SER A 113 -5.43 -5.90 19.06
N LEU A 114 -6.06 -5.53 20.18
CA LEU A 114 -5.36 -4.95 21.34
C LEU A 114 -4.40 -5.96 22.00
N LEU A 115 -4.83 -7.22 22.13
CA LEU A 115 -4.04 -8.28 22.77
C LEU A 115 -3.06 -8.96 21.80
N GLY A 116 -3.09 -8.64 20.51
CA GLY A 116 -2.26 -9.29 19.49
C GLY A 116 -2.60 -10.77 19.31
N ILE A 117 -3.86 -11.16 19.55
CA ILE A 117 -4.33 -12.55 19.42
C ILE A 117 -4.85 -12.79 18.01
N TYR A 118 -4.15 -13.63 17.27
CA TYR A 118 -4.52 -13.98 15.90
C TYR A 118 -5.16 -15.36 15.82
N PRO A 119 -6.28 -15.53 15.09
CA PRO A 119 -6.84 -16.85 14.78
C PRO A 119 -5.82 -17.75 14.08
N LYS A 120 -5.95 -19.07 14.26
CA LYS A 120 -5.06 -20.06 13.62
C LYS A 120 -5.00 -19.89 12.10
N GLU A 121 -6.13 -19.55 11.47
CA GLU A 121 -6.22 -19.32 10.03
C GLU A 121 -5.30 -18.18 9.56
N CYS A 122 -5.19 -17.08 10.32
CA CYS A 122 -4.27 -15.98 9.98
C CYS A 122 -2.81 -16.45 9.99
N LYS A 123 -2.46 -17.29 10.96
CA LYS A 123 -1.11 -17.87 11.05
C LYS A 123 -0.82 -18.80 9.88
N LEU A 124 -1.77 -19.67 9.49
CA LEU A 124 -1.62 -20.55 8.33
C LEU A 124 -1.44 -19.76 7.05
N LYS A 125 -2.32 -18.79 6.77
CA LYS A 125 -2.20 -17.91 5.61
C LYS A 125 -0.87 -17.13 5.58
N ALA A 126 -0.37 -16.71 6.73
CA ALA A 126 0.93 -16.05 6.81
C ALA A 126 2.09 -16.99 6.46
N LEU A 127 2.04 -18.24 6.91
CA LEU A 127 3.05 -19.25 6.56
C LEU A 127 2.99 -19.61 5.08
N GLU A 128 1.80 -19.81 4.52
CA GLU A 128 1.59 -20.06 3.10
C GLU A 128 2.15 -18.91 2.24
N ALA A 129 1.91 -17.65 2.66
CA ALA A 129 2.45 -16.49 1.95
C ALA A 129 3.99 -16.45 1.99
N LEU A 130 4.60 -16.80 3.12
CA LEU A 130 6.06 -16.88 3.26
C LEU A 130 6.66 -18.03 2.44
N GLU A 131 5.93 -19.14 2.30
CA GLU A 131 6.32 -20.26 1.44
C GLU A 131 6.31 -19.84 -0.04
N GLN A 132 5.26 -19.12 -0.48
CA GLN A 132 5.16 -18.65 -1.87
C GLN A 132 6.31 -17.73 -2.30
N VAL A 133 6.92 -17.03 -1.36
CA VAL A 133 8.07 -16.15 -1.62
C VAL A 133 9.42 -16.74 -1.14
N ASP A 134 9.41 -18.02 -0.79
CA ASP A 134 10.62 -18.81 -0.51
C ASP A 134 11.47 -18.30 0.67
N ILE A 135 10.78 -17.89 1.76
CA ILE A 135 11.38 -17.47 3.04
C ILE A 135 10.68 -18.06 4.27
N LEU A 136 10.00 -19.20 4.10
CA LEU A 136 9.29 -19.87 5.21
C LEU A 136 10.24 -20.24 6.37
N ASP A 137 11.47 -20.63 6.05
CA ASP A 137 12.53 -20.96 7.05
C ASP A 137 12.86 -19.78 7.97
N LYS A 138 12.59 -18.55 7.53
CA LYS A 138 12.79 -17.30 8.27
C LYS A 138 11.57 -16.81 9.04
N ALA A 139 10.46 -17.53 9.02
CA ALA A 139 9.18 -17.09 9.57
C ALA A 139 9.28 -16.61 11.04
N PHE A 140 10.09 -17.26 11.85
CA PHE A 140 10.23 -16.96 13.28
C PHE A 140 11.45 -16.10 13.61
N GLU A 141 12.29 -15.78 12.63
CA GLU A 141 13.41 -14.84 12.81
C GLU A 141 12.91 -13.40 12.88
N ARG A 142 13.69 -12.53 13.49
CA ARG A 142 13.41 -11.09 13.49
C ARG A 142 13.62 -10.51 12.11
N ALA A 143 12.79 -9.54 11.73
CA ALA A 143 12.84 -8.93 10.41
C ALA A 143 14.15 -8.16 10.15
N ASP A 144 14.81 -7.62 11.18
CA ASP A 144 16.10 -6.95 11.07
C ASP A 144 17.28 -7.91 10.80
N ASN A 145 17.09 -9.22 10.98
CA ASN A 145 18.12 -10.22 10.65
C ASN A 145 18.06 -10.65 9.17
N LEU A 146 17.05 -10.24 8.42
CA LEU A 146 16.91 -10.59 7.01
C LEU A 146 17.84 -9.77 6.14
N SER A 147 18.39 -10.39 5.09
CA SER A 147 19.08 -9.64 4.03
C SER A 147 18.11 -8.70 3.29
N GLY A 148 18.64 -7.64 2.66
CA GLY A 148 17.80 -6.70 1.90
C GLY A 148 16.93 -7.38 0.83
N GLY A 149 17.45 -8.41 0.14
CA GLY A 149 16.68 -9.20 -0.81
C GLY A 149 15.56 -10.02 -0.17
N GLN A 150 15.78 -10.54 1.05
CA GLN A 150 14.74 -11.25 1.80
C GLN A 150 13.67 -10.31 2.36
N GLN A 151 14.04 -9.08 2.73
CA GLN A 151 13.09 -8.06 3.18
C GLN A 151 12.18 -7.53 2.05
N HIS A 152 12.60 -7.70 0.80
CA HIS A 152 11.83 -7.36 -0.40
C HIS A 152 10.83 -8.43 -0.83
N ARG A 153 11.00 -9.66 -0.40
CA ARG A 153 10.08 -10.77 -0.66
C ARG A 153 8.87 -10.71 0.25
#